data_027705a713fd10a43ddc02b46a1c1254
#
_entry.id   027705a713fd10a43ddc02b46a1c1254
#
_cell.length_a   1.000
_cell.length_b   1.000
_cell.length_c   1.000
_cell.angle_alpha   90.00
_cell.angle_beta   90.00
_cell.angle_gamma   90.00
#
_symmetry.space_group_name_H-M   'P 1'
#
loop_
_entity.id
_entity.type
_entity.pdbx_description
1 polymer ?
#
loop_
_entity_poly.entity_id
_entity_poly.type
_entity_poly.pdbx_seq_one_letter_code
_entity_poly.pdbx_strand_id
1 'polypeptide(L)'
;MIWLIKVVTRTDDTAKRFQRQTTFKIYLTNPSLRCALFEPIKIMDGNIGDMIETAIYSQWIPRKGHIAYANWKMGRSQGEVDLVGINDALQKPYWAVEIKWSDRFFDRPSELSSLQFFMEKIHLPQALVTSISKGGVKEMDFGTLHFIPSACYAYTVGENTLRQARKSFGL
;
A
#
# COMPACT_ATOMS: atom_id res chain seq x y z
N MET A 1 14.60 6.74 -19.45
CA MET A 1 14.75 7.61 -18.27
C MET A 1 14.66 6.72 -17.03
N ILE A 2 15.68 6.71 -16.16
CA ILE A 2 15.69 5.91 -14.94
C ILE A 2 15.25 6.84 -13.80
N TRP A 3 14.13 6.49 -13.15
CA TRP A 3 13.65 7.19 -11.96
C TRP A 3 14.21 6.50 -10.73
N LEU A 4 14.94 7.24 -9.88
CA LEU A 4 15.44 6.71 -8.59
C LEU A 4 14.44 6.86 -7.46
N ILE A 5 13.50 7.79 -7.60
CA ILE A 5 12.54 8.16 -6.56
C ILE A 5 11.13 8.22 -7.13
N LYS A 6 10.18 7.68 -6.38
CA LYS A 6 8.73 7.84 -6.60
C LYS A 6 8.13 8.65 -5.47
N VAL A 7 7.43 9.71 -5.82
CA VAL A 7 6.62 10.48 -4.87
C VAL A 7 5.20 9.94 -4.88
N VAL A 8 4.69 9.63 -3.71
CA VAL A 8 3.32 9.17 -3.50
C VAL A 8 2.59 10.23 -2.72
N THR A 9 1.48 10.69 -3.27
CA THR A 9 0.70 11.77 -2.70
C THR A 9 -0.30 11.25 -1.68
N ARG A 10 -0.60 12.10 -0.68
CA ARG A 10 -1.61 11.81 0.31
C ARG A 10 -3.01 11.95 -0.29
N THR A 11 -3.89 11.03 0.05
CA THR A 11 -5.33 11.22 -0.08
C THR A 11 -5.97 11.35 1.30
N ASP A 12 -7.08 12.02 1.38
CA ASP A 12 -7.99 12.01 2.51
C ASP A 12 -9.33 11.35 2.11
N ASP A 13 -10.29 11.38 3.00
CA ASP A 13 -11.63 10.88 2.78
C ASP A 13 -12.39 11.58 1.65
N THR A 14 -11.94 12.76 1.23
CA THR A 14 -12.56 13.55 0.16
C THR A 14 -11.92 13.28 -1.20
N ALA A 15 -10.73 12.68 -1.24
CA ALA A 15 -9.92 12.39 -2.44
C ALA A 15 -9.86 13.55 -3.45
N LYS A 16 -9.93 14.79 -2.97
CA LYS A 16 -10.01 15.98 -3.82
C LYS A 16 -8.70 16.22 -4.56
N ARG A 17 -8.74 16.15 -5.87
CA ARG A 17 -7.59 16.28 -6.78
C ARG A 17 -6.87 17.62 -6.67
N PHE A 18 -7.56 18.67 -6.21
CA PHE A 18 -7.07 20.03 -6.16
C PHE A 18 -6.67 20.53 -4.77
N GLN A 19 -6.64 19.67 -3.76
CA GLN A 19 -6.10 20.05 -2.47
C GLN A 19 -4.59 20.29 -2.58
N ARG A 20 -4.13 21.39 -1.98
CA ARG A 20 -2.69 21.67 -1.87
C ARG A 20 -2.05 20.54 -1.04
N GLN A 21 -1.24 19.72 -1.71
CA GLN A 21 -0.57 18.62 -1.06
C GLN A 21 0.58 19.15 -0.21
N THR A 22 0.40 19.10 1.09
CA THR A 22 1.42 19.56 2.07
C THR A 22 2.27 18.41 2.59
N THR A 23 1.86 17.17 2.34
CA THR A 23 2.55 15.96 2.79
C THR A 23 2.62 14.93 1.66
N PHE A 24 3.74 14.24 1.58
CA PHE A 24 3.98 13.19 0.59
C PHE A 24 4.98 12.17 1.14
N LYS A 25 4.94 10.93 0.66
CA LYS A 25 5.96 9.91 0.89
C LYS A 25 6.89 9.81 -0.31
N ILE A 26 8.16 9.54 -0.07
CA ILE A 26 9.17 9.34 -1.11
C ILE A 26 9.69 7.92 -0.99
N TYR A 27 9.58 7.18 -2.09
CA TYR A 27 10.10 5.81 -2.17
C TYR A 27 11.22 5.73 -3.20
N LEU A 28 12.24 4.95 -2.87
CA LEU A 28 13.19 4.49 -3.88
C LEU A 28 12.45 3.57 -4.85
N THR A 29 12.78 3.66 -6.12
CA THR A 29 12.13 2.82 -7.15
C THR A 29 12.58 1.37 -7.14
N ASN A 30 13.63 1.07 -6.38
CA ASN A 30 14.12 -0.28 -6.18
C ASN A 30 14.69 -0.39 -4.76
N PRO A 31 14.26 -1.38 -3.95
CA PRO A 31 14.78 -1.58 -2.60
C PRO A 31 16.29 -1.88 -2.57
N SER A 32 16.87 -2.44 -3.65
CA SER A 32 18.31 -2.67 -3.74
C SER A 32 19.14 -1.39 -3.71
N LEU A 33 18.57 -0.25 -4.13
CA LEU A 33 19.24 1.04 -4.05
C LEU A 33 19.57 1.43 -2.61
N ARG A 34 18.62 1.13 -1.69
CA ARG A 34 18.86 1.37 -0.27
C ARG A 34 20.03 0.54 0.25
N CYS A 35 20.07 -0.75 -0.10
CA CYS A 35 21.16 -1.63 0.32
C CYS A 35 22.51 -1.26 -0.31
N ALA A 36 22.51 -0.62 -1.49
CA ALA A 36 23.72 -0.14 -2.15
C ALA A 36 24.24 1.18 -1.56
N LEU A 37 23.33 2.02 -1.06
CA LEU A 37 23.68 3.33 -0.49
C LEU A 37 23.93 3.29 1.02
N PHE A 38 23.35 2.31 1.71
CA PHE A 38 23.41 2.15 3.16
C PHE A 38 23.77 0.70 3.50
N GLU A 39 23.82 0.38 4.78
CA GLU A 39 24.05 -1.00 5.20
C GLU A 39 22.88 -1.93 4.80
N PRO A 40 23.18 -3.18 4.40
CA PRO A 40 22.17 -4.18 4.13
C PRO A 40 21.27 -4.42 5.34
N ILE A 41 19.95 -4.49 5.11
CA ILE A 41 18.97 -4.80 6.17
C ILE A 41 18.89 -6.32 6.35
N LYS A 42 18.95 -6.77 7.61
CA LYS A 42 18.68 -8.16 7.98
C LYS A 42 17.17 -8.34 8.25
N ILE A 43 16.70 -9.59 8.13
CA ILE A 43 15.27 -9.93 8.30
C ILE A 43 14.74 -9.54 9.69
N MET A 44 15.61 -9.51 10.69
CA MET A 44 15.25 -9.17 12.08
C MET A 44 15.40 -7.69 12.42
N ASP A 45 15.83 -6.87 11.49
CA ASP A 45 16.01 -5.43 11.72
C ASP A 45 14.64 -4.73 11.76
N GLY A 46 14.49 -3.75 12.66
CA GLY A 46 13.25 -2.99 12.81
C GLY A 46 12.82 -2.24 11.53
N ASN A 47 13.75 -1.97 10.63
CA ASN A 47 13.52 -1.23 9.38
C ASN A 47 13.12 -2.13 8.20
N ILE A 48 12.94 -3.43 8.40
CA ILE A 48 12.56 -4.36 7.33
C ILE A 48 11.16 -3.99 6.76
N GLY A 49 10.27 -3.48 7.59
CA GLY A 49 8.94 -3.02 7.18
C GLY A 49 9.01 -1.97 6.07
N ASP A 50 9.82 -0.93 6.26
CA ASP A 50 10.01 0.15 5.28
C ASP A 50 10.58 -0.37 3.95
N MET A 51 11.45 -1.39 4.03
CA MET A 51 12.02 -2.02 2.85
C MET A 51 10.97 -2.83 2.08
N ILE A 52 10.09 -3.54 2.79
CA ILE A 52 8.98 -4.29 2.18
C ILE A 52 7.97 -3.32 1.55
N GLU A 53 7.65 -2.23 2.23
CA GLU A 53 6.81 -1.17 1.69
C GLU A 53 7.41 -0.61 0.38
N THR A 54 8.70 -0.28 0.39
CA THR A 54 9.43 0.16 -0.81
C THR A 54 9.38 -0.88 -1.93
N ALA A 55 9.58 -2.16 -1.62
CA ALA A 55 9.53 -3.25 -2.59
C ALA A 55 8.15 -3.39 -3.24
N ILE A 56 7.09 -3.28 -2.45
CA ILE A 56 5.71 -3.32 -2.95
C ILE A 56 5.41 -2.10 -3.81
N TYR A 57 5.75 -0.89 -3.35
CA TYR A 57 5.55 0.33 -4.14
C TYR A 57 6.31 0.29 -5.46
N SER A 58 7.50 -0.30 -5.50
CA SER A 58 8.29 -0.43 -6.74
C SER A 58 7.54 -1.18 -7.84
N GLN A 59 6.70 -2.15 -7.50
CA GLN A 59 5.89 -2.91 -8.45
C GLN A 59 4.70 -2.10 -9.01
N TRP A 60 4.31 -1.02 -8.32
CA TRP A 60 3.23 -0.15 -8.76
C TRP A 60 3.70 0.97 -9.69
N ILE A 61 5.00 1.29 -9.72
CA ILE A 61 5.56 2.40 -10.50
C ILE A 61 5.19 2.34 -11.99
N PRO A 62 5.29 1.18 -12.68
CA PRO A 62 4.98 1.10 -14.10
C PRO A 62 3.48 1.12 -14.42
N ARG A 63 2.63 0.98 -13.41
CA ARG A 63 1.18 0.89 -13.64
C ARG A 63 0.57 2.26 -13.91
N LYS A 64 -0.34 2.29 -14.88
CA LYS A 64 -1.25 3.41 -15.06
C LYS A 64 -2.31 3.35 -13.95
N GLY A 65 -2.60 4.47 -13.33
CA GLY A 65 -3.59 4.59 -12.29
C GLY A 65 -3.09 5.47 -11.14
N HIS A 66 -4.04 6.05 -10.45
CA HIS A 66 -3.73 6.92 -9.33
C HIS A 66 -3.63 6.09 -8.06
N ILE A 67 -2.44 5.98 -7.51
CA ILE A 67 -2.19 5.42 -6.18
C ILE A 67 -1.74 6.53 -5.23
N ALA A 68 -2.21 6.44 -4.01
CA ALA A 68 -1.92 7.37 -2.92
C ALA A 68 -1.71 6.60 -1.62
N TYR A 69 -1.42 7.27 -0.56
CA TYR A 69 -1.58 6.77 0.80
C TYR A 69 -2.60 7.64 1.54
N ALA A 70 -3.26 7.07 2.53
CA ALA A 70 -4.16 7.84 3.38
C ALA A 70 -3.45 8.18 4.69
N ASN A 71 -3.63 9.41 5.15
CA ASN A 71 -3.10 9.85 6.44
C ASN A 71 -4.05 10.89 7.02
N TRP A 72 -4.39 10.75 8.31
CA TRP A 72 -5.26 11.69 9.00
C TRP A 72 -4.80 11.97 10.42
N LYS A 73 -5.21 13.13 10.90
CA LYS A 73 -5.07 13.53 12.29
C LYS A 73 -6.36 14.24 12.72
N MET A 74 -7.08 13.66 13.66
CA MET A 74 -8.33 14.20 14.21
C MET A 74 -8.20 14.26 15.73
N GLY A 75 -7.90 15.44 16.25
CA GLY A 75 -7.63 15.62 17.68
C GLY A 75 -6.44 14.76 18.14
N ARG A 76 -6.73 13.78 19.02
CA ARG A 76 -5.73 12.81 19.52
C ARG A 76 -5.60 11.56 18.66
N SER A 77 -6.53 11.31 17.75
CA SER A 77 -6.49 10.18 16.85
C SER A 77 -5.68 10.53 15.61
N GLN A 78 -4.77 9.66 15.24
CA GLN A 78 -4.02 9.74 13.99
C GLN A 78 -3.90 8.34 13.40
N GLY A 79 -3.84 8.26 12.10
CA GLY A 79 -3.72 6.98 11.42
C GLY A 79 -3.21 7.15 10.00
N GLU A 80 -2.78 6.02 9.45
CA GLU A 80 -2.30 5.92 8.09
C GLU A 80 -2.73 4.58 7.49
N VAL A 81 -2.97 4.58 6.17
CA VAL A 81 -3.10 3.36 5.35
C VAL A 81 -2.09 3.49 4.20
N ASP A 82 -1.28 2.46 4.05
CA ASP A 82 -0.07 2.53 3.23
C ASP A 82 -0.34 2.73 1.74
N LEU A 83 -1.32 2.03 1.18
CA LEU A 83 -1.59 2.09 -0.25
C LEU A 83 -3.10 2.17 -0.52
N VAL A 84 -3.50 3.18 -1.27
CA VAL A 84 -4.90 3.45 -1.61
C VAL A 84 -5.03 3.69 -3.10
N GLY A 85 -5.94 2.99 -3.75
CA GLY A 85 -6.29 3.24 -5.13
C GLY A 85 -7.43 4.26 -5.24
N ILE A 86 -7.21 5.28 -6.08
CA ILE A 86 -8.18 6.33 -6.32
C ILE A 86 -8.85 6.08 -7.67
N ASN A 87 -10.17 6.07 -7.67
CA ASN A 87 -10.95 6.08 -8.91
C ASN A 87 -10.89 7.48 -9.53
N ASP A 88 -10.30 7.60 -10.72
CA ASP A 88 -10.09 8.88 -11.38
C ASP A 88 -11.39 9.61 -11.73
N ALA A 89 -12.44 8.89 -12.07
CA ALA A 89 -13.74 9.48 -12.43
C ALA A 89 -14.50 9.98 -11.21
N LEU A 90 -14.53 9.18 -10.13
CA LEU A 90 -15.26 9.49 -8.91
C LEU A 90 -14.42 10.29 -7.91
N GLN A 91 -13.10 10.34 -8.09
CA GLN A 91 -12.13 10.95 -7.18
C GLN A 91 -12.27 10.42 -5.74
N LYS A 92 -12.55 9.12 -5.61
CA LYS A 92 -12.74 8.44 -4.32
C LYS A 92 -11.86 7.20 -4.22
N PRO A 93 -11.41 6.87 -3.01
CA PRO A 93 -10.78 5.58 -2.76
C PRO A 93 -11.75 4.43 -3.11
N TYR A 94 -11.23 3.37 -3.75
CA TYR A 94 -12.03 2.18 -4.08
C TYR A 94 -11.36 0.86 -3.69
N TRP A 95 -10.10 0.88 -3.30
CA TRP A 95 -9.40 -0.23 -2.64
C TRP A 95 -8.29 0.31 -1.74
N ALA A 96 -7.90 -0.51 -0.77
CA ALA A 96 -6.81 -0.20 0.15
C ALA A 96 -5.96 -1.42 0.45
N VAL A 97 -4.68 -1.19 0.70
CA VAL A 97 -3.73 -2.21 1.17
C VAL A 97 -2.97 -1.67 2.37
N GLU A 98 -2.96 -2.43 3.43
CA GLU A 98 -2.12 -2.22 4.60
C GLU A 98 -0.89 -3.12 4.50
N ILE A 99 0.30 -2.53 4.45
CA ILE A 99 1.54 -3.27 4.25
C ILE A 99 2.14 -3.61 5.61
N LYS A 100 2.15 -4.90 5.94
CA LYS A 100 2.73 -5.40 7.19
C LYS A 100 3.74 -6.52 6.90
N TRP A 101 4.89 -6.45 7.56
CA TRP A 101 5.86 -7.53 7.63
C TRP A 101 5.71 -8.24 8.99
N SER A 102 4.51 -8.82 9.20
CA SER A 102 4.18 -9.50 10.45
C SER A 102 2.97 -10.42 10.26
N ASP A 103 3.02 -11.63 10.81
CA ASP A 103 1.88 -12.56 10.84
C ASP A 103 0.92 -12.28 12.01
N ARG A 104 1.32 -11.40 12.96
CA ARG A 104 0.54 -11.04 14.15
C ARG A 104 -0.85 -10.51 13.78
N PHE A 105 -0.93 -9.70 12.74
CA PHE A 105 -2.20 -9.07 12.34
C PHE A 105 -3.18 -10.06 11.71
N PHE A 106 -2.71 -11.18 11.19
CA PHE A 106 -3.58 -12.28 10.79
C PHE A 106 -4.25 -12.95 12.00
N ASP A 107 -3.52 -13.10 13.09
CA ASP A 107 -4.04 -13.69 14.34
C ASP A 107 -4.87 -12.67 15.13
N ARG A 108 -4.56 -11.39 15.03
CA ARG A 108 -5.20 -10.29 15.77
C ARG A 108 -5.58 -9.13 14.84
N PRO A 109 -6.55 -9.34 13.94
CA PRO A 109 -6.93 -8.33 12.94
C PRO A 109 -7.53 -7.05 13.56
N SER A 110 -8.09 -7.13 14.77
CA SER A 110 -8.58 -5.96 15.53
C SER A 110 -7.49 -4.93 15.88
N GLU A 111 -6.22 -5.29 15.79
CA GLU A 111 -5.12 -4.34 15.99
C GLU A 111 -4.86 -3.43 14.77
N LEU A 112 -5.53 -3.67 13.64
CA LEU A 112 -5.49 -2.84 12.43
C LEU A 112 -6.44 -1.63 12.54
N SER A 113 -6.35 -0.89 13.65
CA SER A 113 -7.28 0.20 13.98
C SER A 113 -7.30 1.33 12.94
N SER A 114 -6.16 1.64 12.33
CA SER A 114 -6.09 2.64 11.24
C SER A 114 -6.86 2.17 10.01
N LEU A 115 -6.64 0.93 9.59
CA LEU A 115 -7.33 0.36 8.43
C LEU A 115 -8.83 0.26 8.70
N GLN A 116 -9.24 -0.20 9.88
CA GLN A 116 -10.64 -0.22 10.31
C GLN A 116 -11.28 1.16 10.19
N PHE A 117 -10.70 2.17 10.84
CA PHE A 117 -11.21 3.55 10.79
C PHE A 117 -11.36 4.05 9.34
N PHE A 118 -10.38 3.79 8.50
CA PHE A 118 -10.41 4.20 7.10
C PHE A 118 -11.54 3.50 6.34
N MET A 119 -11.67 2.17 6.48
CA MET A 119 -12.71 1.39 5.83
C MET A 119 -14.13 1.85 6.23
N GLU A 120 -14.36 2.06 7.53
CA GLU A 120 -15.63 2.56 8.04
C GLU A 120 -15.96 3.94 7.48
N LYS A 121 -14.99 4.86 7.50
CA LYS A 121 -15.16 6.25 7.07
C LYS A 121 -15.51 6.41 5.60
N ILE A 122 -14.90 5.61 4.73
CA ILE A 122 -15.14 5.69 3.28
C ILE A 122 -16.11 4.63 2.76
N HIS A 123 -16.66 3.81 3.66
CA HIS A 123 -17.55 2.68 3.33
C HIS A 123 -16.88 1.68 2.37
N LEU A 124 -15.62 1.35 2.62
CA LEU A 124 -14.88 0.38 1.85
C LEU A 124 -15.22 -1.04 2.36
N PRO A 125 -15.84 -1.91 1.55
CA PRO A 125 -16.33 -3.20 2.03
C PRO A 125 -15.22 -4.24 2.26
N GLN A 126 -14.06 -4.02 1.66
CA GLN A 126 -12.93 -4.95 1.76
C GLN A 126 -11.60 -4.26 1.59
N ALA A 127 -10.58 -4.80 2.24
CA ALA A 127 -9.20 -4.34 2.11
C ALA A 127 -8.23 -5.52 2.11
N LEU A 128 -7.02 -5.29 1.62
CA LEU A 128 -5.94 -6.26 1.61
C LEU A 128 -4.92 -5.90 2.70
N VAL A 129 -4.42 -6.91 3.38
CA VAL A 129 -3.36 -6.78 4.38
C VAL A 129 -2.22 -7.72 4.01
N THR A 130 -1.00 -7.23 4.00
CA THR A 130 0.12 -8.12 3.77
C THR A 130 0.62 -8.75 5.08
N SER A 131 1.31 -9.88 4.97
CA SER A 131 1.87 -10.66 6.07
C SER A 131 3.26 -11.18 5.70
N ILE A 132 3.92 -11.90 6.62
CA ILE A 132 5.14 -12.65 6.27
C ILE A 132 4.78 -13.93 5.52
N SER A 133 3.93 -14.78 6.11
CA SER A 133 3.66 -16.11 5.60
C SER A 133 2.18 -16.51 5.58
N LYS A 134 1.33 -15.82 6.34
CA LYS A 134 -0.09 -16.19 6.48
C LYS A 134 -0.94 -15.56 5.39
N GLY A 135 -1.86 -16.38 4.84
CA GLY A 135 -2.86 -15.94 3.87
C GLY A 135 -4.24 -16.45 4.24
N GLY A 136 -5.27 -15.76 3.79
CA GLY A 136 -6.66 -16.13 4.03
C GLY A 136 -7.58 -14.92 4.14
N VAL A 137 -8.83 -15.19 4.50
CA VAL A 137 -9.87 -14.18 4.60
C VAL A 137 -10.35 -14.10 6.05
N LYS A 138 -10.57 -12.90 6.54
CA LYS A 138 -11.14 -12.61 7.86
C LYS A 138 -12.34 -11.70 7.68
N GLU A 139 -13.49 -12.17 8.11
CA GLU A 139 -14.70 -11.36 8.19
C GLU A 139 -14.70 -10.57 9.50
N MET A 140 -14.83 -9.27 9.40
CA MET A 140 -14.89 -8.33 10.52
C MET A 140 -16.19 -7.54 10.46
N ASP A 141 -16.61 -6.94 11.58
CA ASP A 141 -17.84 -6.12 11.64
C ASP A 141 -17.78 -4.92 10.68
N PHE A 142 -16.57 -4.44 10.37
CA PHE A 142 -16.33 -3.30 9.48
C PHE A 142 -16.02 -3.68 8.02
N GLY A 143 -16.01 -4.96 7.68
CA GLY A 143 -15.75 -5.45 6.32
C GLY A 143 -14.81 -6.65 6.27
N THR A 144 -14.44 -7.06 5.06
CA THR A 144 -13.64 -8.24 4.80
C THR A 144 -12.15 -7.87 4.65
N LEU A 145 -11.27 -8.57 5.36
CA LEU A 145 -9.82 -8.44 5.24
C LEU A 145 -9.23 -9.65 4.51
N HIS A 146 -8.56 -9.39 3.40
CA HIS A 146 -7.84 -10.40 2.61
C HIS A 146 -6.36 -10.35 2.97
N PHE A 147 -5.85 -11.38 3.62
CA PHE A 147 -4.44 -11.52 3.96
C PHE A 147 -3.67 -12.25 2.87
N ILE A 148 -2.50 -11.73 2.51
CA ILE A 148 -1.61 -12.35 1.54
C ILE A 148 -0.14 -12.11 1.95
N PRO A 149 0.74 -13.12 1.84
CA PRO A 149 2.17 -12.88 2.06
C PRO A 149 2.70 -11.76 1.16
N SER A 150 3.52 -10.86 1.73
CA SER A 150 4.05 -9.67 1.05
C SER A 150 4.77 -10.01 -0.25
N ALA A 151 5.53 -11.12 -0.28
CA ALA A 151 6.20 -11.61 -1.48
C ALA A 151 5.21 -12.02 -2.57
N CYS A 152 4.13 -12.72 -2.21
CA CYS A 152 3.07 -13.12 -3.15
C CYS A 152 2.32 -11.90 -3.68
N TYR A 153 2.05 -10.92 -2.83
CA TYR A 153 1.41 -9.67 -3.25
C TYR A 153 2.29 -8.91 -4.25
N ALA A 154 3.56 -8.68 -3.91
CA ALA A 154 4.51 -7.99 -4.79
C ALA A 154 4.64 -8.70 -6.15
N TYR A 155 4.76 -10.03 -6.13
CA TYR A 155 4.80 -10.84 -7.36
C TYR A 155 3.52 -10.66 -8.20
N THR A 156 2.35 -10.75 -7.58
CA THR A 156 1.06 -10.61 -8.28
C THR A 156 0.90 -9.23 -8.92
N VAL A 157 1.31 -8.15 -8.22
CA VAL A 157 1.31 -6.80 -8.78
C VAL A 157 2.25 -6.70 -9.98
N GLY A 158 3.47 -7.21 -9.86
CA GLY A 158 4.45 -7.22 -10.94
C GLY A 158 3.98 -8.00 -12.16
N GLU A 159 3.48 -9.22 -11.97
CA GLU A 159 2.96 -10.08 -13.03
C GLU A 159 1.78 -9.42 -13.77
N ASN A 160 0.83 -8.84 -13.04
CA ASN A 160 -0.30 -8.12 -13.63
C ASN A 160 0.16 -6.89 -14.43
N THR A 161 1.21 -6.22 -13.96
CA THR A 161 1.81 -5.08 -14.68
C THR A 161 2.41 -5.53 -16.01
N LEU A 162 3.15 -6.64 -16.02
CA LEU A 162 3.73 -7.22 -17.24
C LEU A 162 2.64 -7.68 -18.23
N ARG A 163 1.59 -8.33 -17.74
CA ARG A 163 0.45 -8.75 -18.58
C ARG A 163 -0.26 -7.57 -19.23
N GLN A 164 -0.44 -6.48 -18.50
CA GLN A 164 -1.04 -5.25 -19.06
C GLN A 164 -0.13 -4.62 -20.12
N ALA A 165 1.18 -4.57 -19.86
CA ALA A 165 2.16 -4.08 -20.82
C ALA A 165 2.15 -4.92 -22.11
N ARG A 166 2.19 -6.25 -22.03
CA ARG A 166 2.12 -7.13 -23.19
C ARG A 166 0.86 -6.87 -24.03
N LYS A 167 -0.31 -6.79 -23.41
CA LYS A 167 -1.56 -6.48 -24.10
C LYS A 167 -1.51 -5.12 -24.82
N SER A 168 -0.88 -4.12 -24.24
CA SER A 168 -0.76 -2.79 -24.87
C SER A 168 0.20 -2.75 -26.05
N PHE A 169 1.14 -3.70 -26.14
CA PHE A 169 2.07 -3.85 -27.26
C PHE A 169 1.66 -4.92 -28.28
N GLY A 170 0.50 -5.57 -28.08
CA GLY A 170 0.01 -6.62 -28.99
C GLY A 170 0.79 -7.94 -28.93
N LEU A 171 1.46 -8.21 -27.77
CA LEU A 171 2.26 -9.42 -27.51
C LEU A 171 1.49 -10.42 -26.65
#